data_169c73a227c6e03be5f70e049d019ec9
#
_entry.id   169c73a227c6e03be5f70e049d019ec9
#
_cell.length_a   1.000
_cell.length_b   1.000
_cell.length_c   1.000
_cell.angle_alpha   90.00
_cell.angle_beta   90.00
_cell.angle_gamma   90.00
#
_symmetry.space_group_name_H-M   'P 1'
#
loop_
_entity.id
_entity.type
_entity.pdbx_description
1 polymer ?
#
loop_
_entity_poly.entity_id
_entity_poly.type
_entity_poly.pdbx_seq_one_letter_code
_entity_poly.pdbx_strand_id
1 'polypeptide(L)'
;MRTLFVTNDFPPRIGGAQSYYWGAIRTLDPSEVTVLAPAHVDAAAFDATHPYSVVRAPTSVLWPTAGMLRHVEELAVRVGADLIQLGHPLPAGLLGPQLKKRAGLPYVVFLGGTEVTLPGAVPGLNRLLRRVLGNAAMLLAVSEYTARAASQQVCGVVPAEVLRPPLPVDEFVPATASEAERLRQGFGIDGELVACVGRLVPRKGQDMLIDALALLRQEFPRLHLALIGEGRLATRLYDRAQRRGVGERVHLTGALSDAAIKDWLRAADLFASPCRTRWGGFEFEGFGIVFAEAALAGLPVIAGYSGGAPESVIEGETGTVADGRSAQRVAAALASILRLPPERRRELGAKGRELALARHTPATVGARYRELLHRAAGR
;
A
#
# COMPACT_ATOMS: atom_id res chain seq x y z
N MET A 1 12.83 20.81 12.20
CA MET A 1 13.83 20.28 11.21
C MET A 1 13.22 20.40 9.82
N ARG A 2 13.91 21.01 8.88
CA ARG A 2 13.38 21.19 7.51
C ARG A 2 13.85 20.07 6.59
N THR A 3 12.96 19.57 5.75
CA THR A 3 13.26 18.47 4.82
C THR A 3 12.79 18.78 3.40
N LEU A 4 13.52 18.25 2.42
CA LEU A 4 13.12 18.31 1.03
C LEU A 4 12.77 16.89 0.54
N PHE A 5 11.50 16.66 0.22
CA PHE A 5 11.00 15.38 -0.29
C PHE A 5 11.04 15.39 -1.83
N VAL A 6 11.85 14.51 -2.42
CA VAL A 6 12.05 14.42 -3.88
C VAL A 6 11.46 13.12 -4.38
N THR A 7 10.42 13.17 -5.22
CA THR A 7 9.74 11.97 -5.71
C THR A 7 9.17 12.13 -7.11
N ASN A 8 9.14 11.03 -7.86
CA ASN A 8 8.41 10.92 -9.13
C ASN A 8 6.93 10.56 -8.93
N ASP A 9 6.57 10.07 -7.75
CA ASP A 9 5.24 9.59 -7.42
C ASP A 9 4.60 10.48 -6.36
N PHE A 10 3.82 11.45 -6.83
CA PHE A 10 3.10 12.40 -5.97
C PHE A 10 1.72 12.72 -6.56
N PRO A 11 0.72 13.00 -5.70
CA PRO A 11 -0.58 13.46 -6.20
C PRO A 11 -0.46 14.68 -7.14
N PRO A 12 -1.42 14.86 -8.05
CA PRO A 12 -2.70 14.17 -8.15
C PRO A 12 -2.67 12.79 -8.83
N ARG A 13 -1.50 12.25 -9.17
CA ARG A 13 -1.41 10.86 -9.64
C ARG A 13 -1.96 9.91 -8.58
N ILE A 14 -2.75 8.90 -9.00
CA ILE A 14 -3.38 7.93 -8.11
C ILE A 14 -2.56 6.65 -8.07
N GLY A 15 -2.31 6.13 -6.85
CA GLY A 15 -1.60 4.87 -6.64
C GLY A 15 -1.12 4.70 -5.20
N GLY A 16 -0.74 3.48 -4.84
CA GLY A 16 -0.34 3.15 -3.46
C GLY A 16 0.91 3.91 -2.98
N ALA A 17 1.89 4.17 -3.84
CA ALA A 17 3.07 4.96 -3.50
C ALA A 17 2.69 6.43 -3.24
N GLN A 18 1.85 7.01 -4.11
CA GLN A 18 1.36 8.38 -3.99
C GLN A 18 0.58 8.59 -2.69
N SER A 19 -0.35 7.68 -2.40
CA SER A 19 -1.13 7.71 -1.14
C SER A 19 -0.23 7.54 0.08
N TYR A 20 0.78 6.67 0.02
CA TYR A 20 1.74 6.46 1.10
C TYR A 20 2.57 7.73 1.38
N TYR A 21 3.17 8.31 0.35
CA TYR A 21 4.01 9.52 0.53
C TYR A 21 3.19 10.71 0.99
N TRP A 22 2.03 10.93 0.37
CA TRP A 22 1.13 12.00 0.77
C TRP A 22 0.64 11.82 2.21
N GLY A 23 0.22 10.61 2.57
CA GLY A 23 -0.16 10.29 3.92
C GLY A 23 0.96 10.57 4.93
N ALA A 24 2.20 10.12 4.64
CA ALA A 24 3.35 10.36 5.50
C ALA A 24 3.67 11.86 5.64
N ILE A 25 3.73 12.60 4.53
CA ILE A 25 3.99 14.03 4.52
C ILE A 25 2.96 14.80 5.35
N ARG A 26 1.68 14.46 5.25
CA ARG A 26 0.60 15.09 6.03
C ARG A 26 0.71 14.91 7.53
N THR A 27 1.59 14.04 8.03
CA THR A 27 1.87 13.90 9.46
C THR A 27 2.96 14.84 9.97
N LEU A 28 3.64 15.56 9.08
CA LEU A 28 4.64 16.57 9.40
C LEU A 28 4.01 17.97 9.42
N ASP A 29 4.69 18.93 10.06
CA ASP A 29 4.30 20.32 9.96
C ASP A 29 4.54 20.84 8.53
N PRO A 30 3.58 21.55 7.91
CA PRO A 30 3.75 22.10 6.56
C PRO A 30 4.98 23.01 6.40
N SER A 31 5.39 23.70 7.46
CA SER A 31 6.59 24.56 7.44
C SER A 31 7.91 23.77 7.46
N GLU A 32 7.87 22.48 7.77
CA GLU A 32 9.04 21.62 7.90
C GLU A 32 9.32 20.78 6.65
N VAL A 33 8.41 20.73 5.67
CA VAL A 33 8.58 19.91 4.48
C VAL A 33 8.25 20.68 3.21
N THR A 34 9.17 20.62 2.24
CA THR A 34 8.92 21.03 0.86
C THR A 34 9.00 19.80 -0.04
N VAL A 35 8.08 19.68 -0.98
CA VAL A 35 8.05 18.56 -1.95
C VAL A 35 8.56 19.04 -3.30
N LEU A 36 9.45 18.27 -3.92
CA LEU A 36 9.79 18.39 -5.34
C LEU A 36 9.21 17.20 -6.09
N ALA A 37 8.30 17.48 -7.01
CA ALA A 37 7.61 16.48 -7.83
C ALA A 37 7.56 16.90 -9.32
N PRO A 38 7.31 15.95 -10.24
CA PRO A 38 7.10 16.27 -11.66
C PRO A 38 5.86 17.15 -11.89
N ALA A 39 5.84 17.83 -13.04
CA ALA A 39 4.62 18.48 -13.54
C ALA A 39 3.50 17.47 -13.76
N HIS A 40 2.26 17.92 -13.56
CA HIS A 40 1.04 17.19 -13.88
C HIS A 40 -0.05 18.20 -14.28
N VAL A 41 -0.95 17.83 -15.17
CA VAL A 41 -2.00 18.71 -15.69
C VAL A 41 -2.89 19.27 -14.57
N ASP A 42 -3.26 18.43 -13.61
CA ASP A 42 -4.12 18.80 -12.48
C ASP A 42 -3.32 19.25 -11.22
N ALA A 43 -2.00 19.48 -11.34
CA ALA A 43 -1.16 19.78 -10.19
C ALA A 43 -1.58 21.05 -9.46
N ALA A 44 -1.89 22.13 -10.22
CA ALA A 44 -2.26 23.40 -9.62
C ALA A 44 -3.53 23.32 -8.77
N ALA A 45 -4.54 22.56 -9.24
CA ALA A 45 -5.77 22.35 -8.49
C ALA A 45 -5.51 21.57 -7.20
N PHE A 46 -4.71 20.50 -7.27
CA PHE A 46 -4.32 19.72 -6.07
C PHE A 46 -3.49 20.56 -5.11
N ASP A 47 -2.45 21.24 -5.59
CA ASP A 47 -1.52 22.00 -4.75
C ASP A 47 -2.21 23.15 -4.00
N ALA A 48 -3.34 23.68 -4.54
CA ALA A 48 -4.14 24.71 -3.88
C ALA A 48 -5.03 24.17 -2.72
N THR A 49 -5.18 22.84 -2.57
CA THR A 49 -6.07 22.25 -1.56
C THR A 49 -5.44 22.06 -0.19
N HIS A 50 -4.15 22.35 -0.03
CA HIS A 50 -3.41 22.07 1.20
C HIS A 50 -2.27 23.09 1.47
N PRO A 51 -1.80 23.22 2.72
CA PRO A 51 -0.79 24.22 3.09
C PRO A 51 0.66 23.82 2.76
N TYR A 52 0.89 22.64 2.20
CA TYR A 52 2.24 22.14 1.93
C TYR A 52 2.87 22.80 0.71
N SER A 53 4.15 23.16 0.81
CA SER A 53 4.92 23.72 -0.31
C SER A 53 5.28 22.61 -1.30
N VAL A 54 4.75 22.70 -2.54
CA VAL A 54 5.06 21.77 -3.62
C VAL A 54 5.69 22.53 -4.77
N VAL A 55 6.92 22.17 -5.11
CA VAL A 55 7.65 22.68 -6.29
C VAL A 55 7.47 21.66 -7.41
N ARG A 56 6.91 22.09 -8.54
CA ARG A 56 6.70 21.23 -9.71
C ARG A 56 7.82 21.47 -10.72
N ALA A 57 8.67 20.46 -10.94
CA ALA A 57 9.65 20.50 -12.02
C ALA A 57 8.95 20.44 -13.38
N PRO A 58 9.43 21.22 -14.40
CA PRO A 58 8.80 21.27 -15.74
C PRO A 58 9.12 19.99 -16.56
N THR A 59 9.08 18.83 -15.94
CA THR A 59 9.37 17.52 -16.53
C THR A 59 8.36 16.49 -16.03
N SER A 60 8.12 15.44 -16.81
CA SER A 60 7.24 14.33 -16.43
C SER A 60 7.93 13.33 -15.49
N VAL A 61 9.26 13.35 -15.43
CA VAL A 61 10.10 12.49 -14.59
C VAL A 61 11.33 13.26 -14.12
N LEU A 62 11.67 13.13 -12.85
CA LEU A 62 12.90 13.66 -12.24
C LEU A 62 14.08 12.72 -12.57
N TRP A 63 14.67 12.88 -13.74
CA TRP A 63 15.87 12.13 -14.11
C TRP A 63 17.10 12.69 -13.39
N PRO A 64 18.06 11.84 -12.98
CA PRO A 64 19.25 12.27 -12.22
C PRO A 64 20.31 12.93 -13.12
N THR A 65 19.92 13.98 -13.83
CA THR A 65 20.82 14.78 -14.68
C THR A 65 21.60 15.80 -13.85
N ALA A 66 22.69 16.34 -14.39
CA ALA A 66 23.46 17.40 -13.76
C ALA A 66 22.61 18.68 -13.50
N GLY A 67 21.65 18.96 -14.40
CA GLY A 67 20.70 20.06 -14.22
C GLY A 67 19.74 19.82 -13.07
N MET A 68 19.18 18.62 -12.98
CA MET A 68 18.30 18.25 -11.87
C MET A 68 19.04 18.22 -10.53
N LEU A 69 20.30 17.76 -10.51
CA LEU A 69 21.12 17.79 -9.30
C LEU A 69 21.29 19.22 -8.80
N ARG A 70 21.68 20.15 -9.66
CA ARG A 70 21.80 21.60 -9.31
C ARG A 70 20.48 22.17 -8.83
N HIS A 71 19.38 21.86 -9.51
CA HIS A 71 18.06 22.34 -9.11
C HIS A 71 17.67 21.85 -7.69
N VAL A 72 17.94 20.58 -7.36
CA VAL A 72 17.70 20.05 -6.02
C VAL A 72 18.64 20.69 -4.99
N GLU A 73 19.92 20.90 -5.31
CA GLU A 73 20.88 21.60 -4.43
C GLU A 73 20.42 23.03 -4.13
N GLU A 74 20.07 23.81 -5.15
CA GLU A 74 19.59 25.20 -5.01
C GLU A 74 18.28 25.25 -4.21
N LEU A 75 17.35 24.31 -4.47
CA LEU A 75 16.10 24.23 -3.72
C LEU A 75 16.35 23.88 -2.26
N ALA A 76 17.21 22.89 -1.99
CA ALA A 76 17.57 22.49 -0.62
C ALA A 76 18.16 23.66 0.19
N VAL A 77 19.05 24.46 -0.42
CA VAL A 77 19.60 25.69 0.20
C VAL A 77 18.50 26.72 0.44
N ARG A 78 17.65 26.98 -0.55
CA ARG A 78 16.55 27.96 -0.47
C ARG A 78 15.57 27.66 0.66
N VAL A 79 15.23 26.38 0.86
CA VAL A 79 14.29 25.97 1.93
C VAL A 79 14.99 25.69 3.26
N GLY A 80 16.33 25.74 3.29
CA GLY A 80 17.14 25.42 4.46
C GLY A 80 16.96 23.96 4.89
N ALA A 81 17.00 23.02 3.94
CA ALA A 81 16.81 21.61 4.22
C ALA A 81 17.98 21.02 5.03
N ASP A 82 17.67 20.34 6.12
CA ASP A 82 18.62 19.58 6.95
C ASP A 82 18.80 18.15 6.43
N LEU A 83 17.79 17.63 5.69
CA LEU A 83 17.71 16.25 5.23
C LEU A 83 16.96 16.17 3.90
N ILE A 84 17.42 15.30 3.01
CA ILE A 84 16.72 14.95 1.77
C ILE A 84 15.94 13.64 1.96
N GLN A 85 14.70 13.61 1.50
CA GLN A 85 13.89 12.40 1.48
C GLN A 85 13.67 11.98 0.03
N LEU A 86 14.04 10.77 -0.32
CA LEU A 86 13.92 10.23 -1.68
C LEU A 86 12.77 9.22 -1.71
N GLY A 87 11.73 9.50 -2.48
CA GLY A 87 10.55 8.65 -2.60
C GLY A 87 10.83 7.28 -3.22
N HIS A 88 11.88 7.17 -4.04
CA HIS A 88 12.31 5.89 -4.65
C HIS A 88 13.83 5.83 -4.79
N PRO A 89 14.43 4.60 -4.76
CA PRO A 89 15.86 4.45 -4.96
C PRO A 89 16.31 4.75 -6.41
N LEU A 90 15.43 4.51 -7.40
CA LEU A 90 15.71 4.73 -8.83
C LEU A 90 14.47 5.31 -9.53
N PRO A 91 14.60 6.21 -10.51
CA PRO A 91 15.85 6.86 -10.95
C PRO A 91 16.28 8.04 -10.07
N ALA A 92 15.34 8.80 -9.46
CA ALA A 92 15.63 10.05 -8.72
C ALA A 92 16.57 9.84 -7.52
N GLY A 93 16.54 8.66 -6.89
CA GLY A 93 17.43 8.32 -5.77
C GLY A 93 18.91 8.37 -6.11
N LEU A 94 19.32 8.28 -7.39
CA LEU A 94 20.70 8.46 -7.83
C LEU A 94 21.27 9.87 -7.54
N LEU A 95 20.42 10.85 -7.27
CA LEU A 95 20.82 12.17 -6.80
C LEU A 95 21.40 12.12 -5.37
N GLY A 96 20.89 11.22 -4.50
CA GLY A 96 21.23 11.15 -3.08
C GLY A 96 22.74 11.09 -2.79
N PRO A 97 23.50 10.13 -3.35
CA PRO A 97 24.94 10.05 -3.12
C PRO A 97 25.71 11.30 -3.54
N GLN A 98 25.24 12.01 -4.58
CA GLN A 98 25.87 13.23 -5.04
C GLN A 98 25.53 14.42 -4.15
N LEU A 99 24.27 14.54 -3.71
CA LEU A 99 23.83 15.57 -2.74
C LEU A 99 24.60 15.43 -1.42
N LYS A 100 24.74 14.21 -0.89
CA LYS A 100 25.56 13.95 0.29
C LYS A 100 27.00 14.37 0.11
N LYS A 101 27.63 14.03 -1.04
CA LYS A 101 29.03 14.34 -1.31
C LYS A 101 29.28 15.84 -1.52
N ARG A 102 28.37 16.55 -2.23
CA ARG A 102 28.59 17.96 -2.66
C ARG A 102 28.06 18.97 -1.66
N ALA A 103 26.88 18.70 -1.09
CA ALA A 103 26.19 19.61 -0.18
C ALA A 103 26.26 19.19 1.30
N GLY A 104 26.83 18.01 1.60
CA GLY A 104 26.86 17.47 2.97
C GLY A 104 25.51 17.04 3.50
N LEU A 105 24.46 17.04 2.66
CA LEU A 105 23.09 16.73 3.08
C LEU A 105 22.89 15.22 3.22
N PRO A 106 22.55 14.72 4.42
CA PRO A 106 22.13 13.33 4.59
C PRO A 106 20.82 13.08 3.85
N TYR A 107 20.55 11.80 3.50
CA TYR A 107 19.29 11.45 2.87
C TYR A 107 18.74 10.13 3.36
N VAL A 108 17.42 10.01 3.34
CA VAL A 108 16.68 8.76 3.54
C VAL A 108 16.03 8.32 2.24
N VAL A 109 15.77 7.00 2.11
CA VAL A 109 15.12 6.43 0.93
C VAL A 109 13.88 5.66 1.34
N PHE A 110 12.74 6.00 0.75
CA PHE A 110 11.50 5.25 0.90
C PHE A 110 11.48 4.01 0.01
N LEU A 111 10.98 2.91 0.55
CA LEU A 111 10.96 1.61 -0.09
C LEU A 111 9.57 0.97 0.04
N GLY A 112 8.87 0.85 -1.09
CA GLY A 112 7.54 0.22 -1.18
C GLY A 112 7.58 -1.28 -1.49
N GLY A 113 8.71 -1.80 -2.02
CA GLY A 113 8.91 -3.23 -2.22
C GLY A 113 9.62 -3.63 -3.52
N THR A 114 8.93 -3.68 -4.64
CA THR A 114 9.45 -4.24 -5.92
C THR A 114 10.64 -3.48 -6.48
N GLU A 115 10.79 -2.20 -6.17
CA GLU A 115 11.93 -1.36 -6.54
C GLU A 115 13.24 -1.74 -5.83
N VAL A 116 13.17 -2.60 -4.83
CA VAL A 116 14.36 -3.20 -4.18
C VAL A 116 14.75 -4.52 -4.84
N THR A 117 13.77 -5.39 -5.07
CA THR A 117 14.02 -6.76 -5.52
C THR A 117 14.31 -6.85 -7.02
N LEU A 118 13.52 -6.15 -7.85
CA LEU A 118 13.70 -6.22 -9.31
C LEU A 118 15.04 -5.60 -9.77
N PRO A 119 15.41 -4.36 -9.41
CA PRO A 119 16.72 -3.83 -9.74
C PRO A 119 17.86 -4.60 -9.05
N GLY A 120 17.62 -5.14 -7.85
CA GLY A 120 18.56 -5.95 -7.11
C GLY A 120 19.00 -7.24 -7.84
N ALA A 121 18.15 -7.76 -8.73
CA ALA A 121 18.42 -8.97 -9.51
C ALA A 121 19.14 -8.69 -10.85
N VAL A 122 19.13 -7.45 -11.33
CA VAL A 122 19.78 -7.08 -12.62
C VAL A 122 21.18 -6.53 -12.36
N PRO A 123 22.25 -7.15 -12.87
CA PRO A 123 23.65 -6.84 -12.49
C PRO A 123 24.02 -5.35 -12.55
N GLY A 124 23.67 -4.62 -13.58
CA GLY A 124 23.96 -3.19 -13.70
C GLY A 124 23.14 -2.33 -12.72
N LEU A 125 21.83 -2.62 -12.65
CA LEU A 125 20.91 -1.90 -11.76
C LEU A 125 21.18 -2.19 -10.27
N ASN A 126 21.61 -3.41 -9.96
CA ASN A 126 22.00 -3.78 -8.58
C ASN A 126 23.14 -2.89 -8.07
N ARG A 127 24.16 -2.62 -8.89
CA ARG A 127 25.26 -1.73 -8.50
C ARG A 127 24.78 -0.31 -8.23
N LEU A 128 23.87 0.20 -9.07
CA LEU A 128 23.28 1.53 -8.86
C LEU A 128 22.39 1.56 -7.60
N LEU A 129 21.56 0.53 -7.44
CA LEU A 129 20.72 0.38 -6.24
C LEU A 129 21.57 0.38 -4.97
N ARG A 130 22.59 -0.47 -4.89
CA ARG A 130 23.49 -0.56 -3.73
C ARG A 130 24.24 0.75 -3.47
N ARG A 131 24.61 1.49 -4.51
CA ARG A 131 25.21 2.81 -4.37
C ARG A 131 24.26 3.80 -3.70
N VAL A 132 22.98 3.80 -4.09
CA VAL A 132 21.96 4.67 -3.47
C VAL A 132 21.68 4.23 -2.04
N LEU A 133 21.35 2.96 -1.83
CA LEU A 133 20.97 2.46 -0.51
C LEU A 133 22.14 2.50 0.49
N GLY A 134 23.35 2.14 0.05
CA GLY A 134 24.56 2.07 0.91
C GLY A 134 25.13 3.44 1.34
N ASN A 135 24.73 4.53 0.71
CA ASN A 135 25.12 5.90 1.11
C ASN A 135 24.00 6.63 1.87
N ALA A 136 22.80 6.05 1.97
CA ALA A 136 21.70 6.63 2.72
C ALA A 136 22.04 6.70 4.23
N ALA A 137 21.43 7.64 4.92
CA ALA A 137 21.47 7.67 6.38
C ALA A 137 20.52 6.62 6.99
N MET A 138 19.41 6.35 6.29
CA MET A 138 18.40 5.39 6.70
C MET A 138 17.53 4.97 5.51
N LEU A 139 17.01 3.74 5.56
CA LEU A 139 16.03 3.19 4.62
C LEU A 139 14.68 3.10 5.33
N LEU A 140 13.65 3.71 4.76
CA LEU A 140 12.29 3.72 5.29
C LEU A 140 11.42 2.74 4.49
N ALA A 141 11.19 1.57 5.04
CA ALA A 141 10.46 0.50 4.37
C ALA A 141 8.99 0.45 4.80
N VAL A 142 8.09 0.15 3.86
CA VAL A 142 6.64 0.06 4.12
C VAL A 142 6.25 -1.15 4.97
N SER A 143 7.13 -2.16 5.05
CA SER A 143 6.90 -3.44 5.77
C SER A 143 8.21 -4.05 6.26
N GLU A 144 8.13 -4.98 7.22
CA GLU A 144 9.29 -5.75 7.71
C GLU A 144 9.91 -6.59 6.58
N TYR A 145 9.06 -7.14 5.69
CA TYR A 145 9.54 -7.87 4.51
C TYR A 145 10.42 -6.98 3.64
N THR A 146 9.94 -5.76 3.33
CA THR A 146 10.70 -4.79 2.51
C THR A 146 11.96 -4.32 3.22
N ALA A 147 11.91 -4.09 4.54
CA ALA A 147 13.07 -3.71 5.34
C ALA A 147 14.15 -4.80 5.31
N ARG A 148 13.78 -6.07 5.50
CA ARG A 148 14.71 -7.20 5.39
C ARG A 148 15.33 -7.31 4.00
N ALA A 149 14.51 -7.19 2.94
CA ALA A 149 14.99 -7.23 1.57
C ALA A 149 16.00 -6.10 1.27
N ALA A 150 15.73 -4.90 1.76
CA ALA A 150 16.63 -3.75 1.60
C ALA A 150 17.93 -3.91 2.41
N SER A 151 17.84 -4.36 3.66
CA SER A 151 18.99 -4.64 4.51
C SER A 151 19.96 -5.65 3.87
N GLN A 152 19.42 -6.70 3.23
CA GLN A 152 20.23 -7.68 2.49
C GLN A 152 21.01 -7.04 1.33
N GLN A 153 20.43 -6.04 0.63
CA GLN A 153 21.12 -5.36 -0.47
C GLN A 153 22.37 -4.59 -0.01
N VAL A 154 22.37 -4.11 1.23
CA VAL A 154 23.45 -3.31 1.82
C VAL A 154 24.21 -4.04 2.93
N CYS A 155 24.04 -5.36 3.06
CA CYS A 155 24.69 -6.19 4.06
C CYS A 155 24.53 -5.66 5.51
N GLY A 156 23.39 -5.05 5.81
CA GLY A 156 23.05 -4.50 7.13
C GLY A 156 23.80 -3.22 7.53
N VAL A 157 24.63 -2.63 6.64
CA VAL A 157 25.44 -1.45 6.95
C VAL A 157 24.58 -0.20 7.18
N VAL A 158 23.43 -0.09 6.48
CA VAL A 158 22.50 1.04 6.62
C VAL A 158 21.26 0.57 7.38
N PRO A 159 20.80 1.31 8.41
CA PRO A 159 19.58 0.99 9.13
C PRO A 159 18.37 0.96 8.18
N ALA A 160 17.60 -0.14 8.23
CA ALA A 160 16.34 -0.27 7.51
C ALA A 160 15.21 -0.35 8.54
N GLU A 161 14.41 0.71 8.60
CA GLU A 161 13.35 0.91 9.59
C GLU A 161 11.97 0.84 8.92
N VAL A 162 11.00 0.32 9.62
CA VAL A 162 9.63 0.27 9.10
C VAL A 162 8.91 1.57 9.41
N LEU A 163 8.38 2.17 8.36
CA LEU A 163 7.42 3.27 8.43
C LEU A 163 6.14 2.83 7.71
N ARG A 164 5.11 2.46 8.48
CA ARG A 164 3.84 2.02 7.93
C ARG A 164 3.05 3.18 7.33
N PRO A 165 2.16 2.94 6.35
CA PRO A 165 1.30 3.98 5.80
C PRO A 165 0.36 4.52 6.89
N PRO A 166 0.31 5.84 7.11
CA PRO A 166 -0.75 6.44 7.91
C PRO A 166 -2.05 6.42 7.12
N LEU A 167 -3.16 6.15 7.80
CA LEU A 167 -4.49 6.07 7.21
C LEU A 167 -5.43 7.08 7.85
N PRO A 168 -6.45 7.56 7.12
CA PRO A 168 -7.51 8.40 7.67
C PRO A 168 -8.49 7.52 8.46
N VAL A 169 -8.06 7.09 9.65
CA VAL A 169 -8.72 6.05 10.45
C VAL A 169 -10.18 6.40 10.82
N ASP A 170 -10.47 7.69 10.96
CA ASP A 170 -11.82 8.20 11.28
C ASP A 170 -12.81 8.05 10.11
N GLU A 171 -12.31 7.84 8.91
CA GLU A 171 -13.13 7.63 7.72
C GLU A 171 -13.59 6.17 7.56
N PHE A 172 -12.97 5.24 8.30
CA PHE A 172 -13.31 3.82 8.27
C PHE A 172 -14.09 3.44 9.52
N VAL A 173 -15.42 3.57 9.45
CA VAL A 173 -16.31 3.23 10.55
C VAL A 173 -16.97 1.88 10.29
N PRO A 174 -16.86 0.90 11.21
CA PRO A 174 -17.57 -0.37 11.08
C PRO A 174 -19.08 -0.15 10.99
N ALA A 175 -19.73 -0.91 10.11
CA ALA A 175 -21.18 -0.89 10.03
C ALA A 175 -21.82 -1.70 11.16
N THR A 176 -22.97 -1.24 11.64
CA THR A 176 -23.87 -2.11 12.39
C THR A 176 -24.45 -3.21 11.50
N ALA A 177 -24.94 -4.29 12.08
CA ALA A 177 -25.54 -5.39 11.30
C ALA A 177 -26.68 -4.91 10.38
N SER A 178 -27.51 -3.98 10.86
CA SER A 178 -28.62 -3.42 10.08
C SER A 178 -28.16 -2.49 8.95
N GLU A 179 -27.06 -1.76 9.15
CA GLU A 179 -26.46 -0.93 8.08
C GLU A 179 -25.82 -1.80 7.00
N ALA A 180 -25.05 -2.81 7.39
CA ALA A 180 -24.43 -3.74 6.46
C ALA A 180 -25.49 -4.45 5.60
N GLU A 181 -26.58 -4.89 6.22
CA GLU A 181 -27.70 -5.52 5.52
C GLU A 181 -28.36 -4.58 4.53
N ARG A 182 -28.66 -3.33 4.92
CA ARG A 182 -29.22 -2.31 4.00
C ARG A 182 -28.28 -2.03 2.81
N LEU A 183 -26.99 -1.96 3.04
CA LEU A 183 -26.01 -1.76 1.98
C LEU A 183 -26.01 -2.96 1.02
N ARG A 184 -25.99 -4.21 1.54
CA ARG A 184 -26.09 -5.42 0.70
C ARG A 184 -27.35 -5.44 -0.15
N GLN A 185 -28.51 -5.11 0.43
CA GLN A 185 -29.77 -5.02 -0.32
C GLN A 185 -29.68 -3.96 -1.43
N GLY A 186 -29.09 -2.81 -1.15
CA GLY A 186 -28.84 -1.77 -2.15
C GLY A 186 -27.93 -2.21 -3.29
N PHE A 187 -27.05 -3.17 -3.04
CA PHE A 187 -26.17 -3.77 -4.06
C PHE A 187 -26.79 -5.02 -4.73
N GLY A 188 -28.00 -5.45 -4.35
CA GLY A 188 -28.66 -6.66 -4.86
C GLY A 188 -28.04 -7.94 -4.32
N ILE A 189 -27.49 -7.92 -3.09
CA ILE A 189 -26.84 -9.06 -2.44
C ILE A 189 -27.75 -9.59 -1.34
N ASP A 190 -28.07 -10.87 -1.42
CA ASP A 190 -29.01 -11.57 -0.53
C ASP A 190 -28.34 -12.51 0.48
N GLY A 191 -27.01 -12.49 0.59
CA GLY A 191 -26.24 -13.38 1.45
C GLY A 191 -24.95 -12.76 1.98
N GLU A 192 -24.00 -13.63 2.32
CA GLU A 192 -22.67 -13.19 2.76
C GLU A 192 -21.88 -12.57 1.62
N LEU A 193 -21.07 -11.56 1.94
CA LEU A 193 -20.25 -10.84 0.99
C LEU A 193 -18.78 -10.89 1.36
N VAL A 194 -17.96 -11.37 0.42
CA VAL A 194 -16.49 -11.21 0.44
C VAL A 194 -16.09 -9.99 -0.39
N ALA A 195 -15.41 -9.03 0.20
CA ALA A 195 -14.84 -7.89 -0.53
C ALA A 195 -13.36 -8.11 -0.86
N CYS A 196 -12.95 -7.71 -2.07
CA CYS A 196 -11.57 -7.67 -2.52
C CYS A 196 -11.31 -6.35 -3.24
N VAL A 197 -10.49 -5.48 -2.67
CA VAL A 197 -10.17 -4.16 -3.23
C VAL A 197 -8.78 -4.16 -3.84
N GLY A 198 -8.64 -3.61 -5.04
CA GLY A 198 -7.35 -3.37 -5.67
C GLY A 198 -7.31 -3.60 -7.17
N ARG A 199 -6.20 -3.21 -7.78
CA ARG A 199 -6.00 -3.39 -9.22
C ARG A 199 -6.21 -4.84 -9.67
N LEU A 200 -6.94 -5.05 -10.76
CA LEU A 200 -7.18 -6.38 -11.32
C LEU A 200 -5.95 -6.87 -12.09
N VAL A 201 -4.98 -7.40 -11.34
CA VAL A 201 -3.68 -7.89 -11.84
C VAL A 201 -3.33 -9.25 -11.23
N PRO A 202 -2.50 -10.08 -11.93
CA PRO A 202 -2.30 -11.48 -11.54
C PRO A 202 -1.78 -11.71 -10.12
N ARG A 203 -1.00 -10.78 -9.55
CA ARG A 203 -0.45 -10.93 -8.19
C ARG A 203 -1.50 -10.80 -7.08
N LYS A 204 -2.65 -10.16 -7.35
CA LYS A 204 -3.71 -9.92 -6.35
C LYS A 204 -4.60 -11.14 -6.06
N GLY A 205 -4.57 -12.18 -6.91
CA GLY A 205 -5.24 -13.45 -6.64
C GLY A 205 -6.75 -13.48 -6.80
N GLN A 206 -7.35 -12.47 -7.47
CA GLN A 206 -8.81 -12.42 -7.71
C GLN A 206 -9.33 -13.65 -8.48
N ASP A 207 -8.51 -14.22 -9.35
CA ASP A 207 -8.81 -15.47 -10.07
C ASP A 207 -9.00 -16.67 -9.13
N MET A 208 -8.21 -16.74 -8.05
CA MET A 208 -8.36 -17.79 -7.04
C MET A 208 -9.57 -17.57 -6.13
N LEU A 209 -10.00 -16.31 -5.92
CA LEU A 209 -11.26 -16.04 -5.21
C LEU A 209 -12.48 -16.53 -6.00
N ILE A 210 -12.52 -16.31 -7.31
CA ILE A 210 -13.59 -16.83 -8.17
C ILE A 210 -13.63 -18.36 -8.14
N ASP A 211 -12.47 -19.02 -8.26
CA ASP A 211 -12.43 -20.49 -8.19
C ASP A 211 -12.82 -21.00 -6.80
N ALA A 212 -12.41 -20.31 -5.73
CA ALA A 212 -12.79 -20.66 -4.36
C ALA A 212 -14.31 -20.50 -4.14
N LEU A 213 -14.91 -19.43 -4.66
CA LEU A 213 -16.37 -19.25 -4.64
C LEU A 213 -17.09 -20.42 -5.33
N ALA A 214 -16.57 -20.87 -6.49
CA ALA A 214 -17.14 -22.02 -7.19
C ALA A 214 -17.02 -23.33 -6.40
N LEU A 215 -15.92 -23.53 -5.66
CA LEU A 215 -15.73 -24.68 -4.77
C LEU A 215 -16.71 -24.66 -3.58
N LEU A 216 -17.01 -23.49 -3.09
CA LEU A 216 -17.87 -23.27 -1.91
C LEU A 216 -19.36 -23.16 -2.24
N ARG A 217 -19.76 -23.22 -3.51
CA ARG A 217 -21.14 -22.95 -3.96
C ARG A 217 -22.25 -23.80 -3.35
N GLN A 218 -21.93 -25.03 -2.93
CA GLN A 218 -22.91 -25.93 -2.30
C GLN A 218 -23.01 -25.64 -0.79
N GLU A 219 -21.91 -25.35 -0.15
CA GLU A 219 -21.86 -25.05 1.30
C GLU A 219 -22.39 -23.65 1.61
N PHE A 220 -22.05 -22.67 0.76
CA PHE A 220 -22.47 -21.27 0.88
C PHE A 220 -23.20 -20.82 -0.40
N PRO A 221 -24.46 -21.25 -0.61
CA PRO A 221 -25.19 -21.00 -1.86
C PRO A 221 -25.50 -19.53 -2.12
N ARG A 222 -25.50 -18.68 -1.07
CA ARG A 222 -25.73 -17.22 -1.17
C ARG A 222 -24.47 -16.39 -0.94
N LEU A 223 -23.29 -17.00 -1.04
CA LEU A 223 -22.03 -16.26 -0.93
C LEU A 223 -21.76 -15.44 -2.19
N HIS A 224 -21.52 -14.15 -2.03
CA HIS A 224 -21.16 -13.21 -3.08
C HIS A 224 -19.69 -12.75 -2.94
N LEU A 225 -19.10 -12.35 -4.06
CA LEU A 225 -17.74 -11.83 -4.16
C LEU A 225 -17.75 -10.49 -4.90
N ALA A 226 -17.32 -9.41 -4.23
CA ALA A 226 -17.09 -8.12 -4.86
C ALA A 226 -15.59 -7.94 -5.19
N LEU A 227 -15.29 -7.76 -6.47
CA LEU A 227 -13.96 -7.42 -6.98
C LEU A 227 -13.95 -5.94 -7.36
N ILE A 228 -13.44 -5.12 -6.44
CA ILE A 228 -13.52 -3.66 -6.49
C ILE A 228 -12.21 -3.11 -7.05
N GLY A 229 -12.29 -2.50 -8.23
CA GLY A 229 -11.15 -1.89 -8.89
C GLY A 229 -11.06 -2.23 -10.37
N GLU A 230 -10.07 -1.67 -11.03
CA GLU A 230 -9.81 -1.83 -12.46
C GLU A 230 -8.50 -2.58 -12.73
N GLY A 231 -8.36 -3.06 -13.95
CA GLY A 231 -7.11 -3.63 -14.43
C GLY A 231 -7.27 -4.55 -15.63
N ARG A 232 -6.14 -4.93 -16.20
CA ARG A 232 -6.05 -5.73 -17.43
C ARG A 232 -6.69 -7.13 -17.35
N LEU A 233 -7.05 -7.59 -16.16
CA LEU A 233 -7.69 -8.89 -15.98
C LEU A 233 -9.23 -8.81 -15.95
N ALA A 234 -9.86 -7.64 -16.00
CA ALA A 234 -11.32 -7.49 -15.84
C ALA A 234 -12.12 -8.49 -16.70
N THR A 235 -11.91 -8.48 -18.02
CA THR A 235 -12.59 -9.39 -18.95
C THR A 235 -12.31 -10.87 -18.63
N ARG A 236 -11.05 -11.20 -18.34
CA ARG A 236 -10.67 -12.59 -18.02
C ARG A 236 -11.30 -13.08 -16.72
N LEU A 237 -11.46 -12.22 -15.73
CA LEU A 237 -12.12 -12.54 -14.45
C LEU A 237 -13.62 -12.71 -14.67
N TYR A 238 -14.25 -11.85 -15.47
CA TYR A 238 -15.64 -12.01 -15.87
C TYR A 238 -15.88 -13.36 -16.56
N ASP A 239 -15.12 -13.66 -17.61
CA ASP A 239 -15.21 -14.94 -18.34
C ASP A 239 -14.97 -16.15 -17.42
N ARG A 240 -14.04 -16.01 -16.45
CA ARG A 240 -13.76 -17.05 -15.47
C ARG A 240 -14.96 -17.30 -14.57
N ALA A 241 -15.62 -16.27 -14.08
CA ALA A 241 -16.81 -16.37 -13.24
C ALA A 241 -17.95 -17.08 -14.00
N GLN A 242 -18.17 -16.73 -15.28
CA GLN A 242 -19.16 -17.39 -16.13
C GLN A 242 -18.83 -18.87 -16.33
N ARG A 243 -17.59 -19.20 -16.74
CA ARG A 243 -17.18 -20.60 -16.93
C ARG A 243 -17.24 -21.44 -15.65
N ARG A 244 -17.09 -20.84 -14.48
CA ARG A 244 -17.21 -21.51 -13.18
C ARG A 244 -18.63 -21.63 -12.68
N GLY A 245 -19.61 -21.04 -13.37
CA GLY A 245 -21.03 -21.07 -12.99
C GLY A 245 -21.33 -20.25 -11.73
N VAL A 246 -20.58 -19.16 -11.50
CA VAL A 246 -20.76 -18.23 -10.37
C VAL A 246 -20.87 -16.78 -10.80
N GLY A 247 -21.13 -16.53 -12.10
CA GLY A 247 -21.15 -15.19 -12.68
C GLY A 247 -22.10 -14.22 -11.98
N GLU A 248 -23.31 -14.67 -11.61
CA GLU A 248 -24.33 -13.86 -10.93
C GLU A 248 -23.93 -13.45 -9.49
N ARG A 249 -22.97 -14.15 -8.91
CA ARG A 249 -22.48 -13.90 -7.54
C ARG A 249 -21.12 -13.18 -7.49
N VAL A 250 -20.57 -12.82 -8.66
CA VAL A 250 -19.30 -12.07 -8.77
C VAL A 250 -19.57 -10.66 -9.29
N HIS A 251 -19.36 -9.67 -8.45
CA HIS A 251 -19.57 -8.26 -8.74
C HIS A 251 -18.23 -7.60 -9.14
N LEU A 252 -18.03 -7.37 -10.44
CA LEU A 252 -16.89 -6.60 -10.97
C LEU A 252 -17.32 -5.14 -11.05
N THR A 253 -16.95 -4.33 -10.06
CA THR A 253 -17.48 -2.96 -9.91
C THR A 253 -16.80 -1.93 -10.81
N GLY A 254 -15.59 -2.24 -11.33
CA GLY A 254 -14.73 -1.22 -11.91
C GLY A 254 -14.13 -0.28 -10.86
N ALA A 255 -13.63 0.87 -11.30
CA ALA A 255 -13.16 1.92 -10.41
C ALA A 255 -14.36 2.56 -9.67
N LEU A 256 -14.20 2.75 -8.38
CA LEU A 256 -15.16 3.42 -7.52
C LEU A 256 -14.50 4.61 -6.81
N SER A 257 -15.32 5.55 -6.36
CA SER A 257 -14.87 6.60 -5.44
C SER A 257 -14.50 6.01 -4.07
N ASP A 258 -13.66 6.71 -3.32
CA ASP A 258 -13.27 6.30 -1.96
C ASP A 258 -14.48 6.08 -1.04
N ALA A 259 -15.52 6.90 -1.17
CA ALA A 259 -16.77 6.74 -0.41
C ALA A 259 -17.47 5.42 -0.77
N ALA A 260 -17.60 5.11 -2.05
CA ALA A 260 -18.23 3.87 -2.51
C ALA A 260 -17.42 2.63 -2.11
N ILE A 261 -16.07 2.70 -2.14
CA ILE A 261 -15.22 1.60 -1.63
C ILE A 261 -15.51 1.33 -0.15
N LYS A 262 -15.62 2.38 0.66
CA LYS A 262 -15.97 2.26 2.08
C LYS A 262 -17.34 1.63 2.29
N ASP A 263 -18.34 1.97 1.47
CA ASP A 263 -19.67 1.35 1.57
C ASP A 263 -19.62 -0.14 1.23
N TRP A 264 -18.86 -0.55 0.22
CA TRP A 264 -18.64 -1.96 -0.08
C TRP A 264 -17.92 -2.71 1.07
N LEU A 265 -16.92 -2.08 1.69
CA LEU A 265 -16.26 -2.66 2.87
C LEU A 265 -17.25 -2.78 4.05
N ARG A 266 -18.08 -1.77 4.28
CA ARG A 266 -19.10 -1.77 5.34
C ARG A 266 -20.21 -2.81 5.10
N ALA A 267 -20.50 -3.14 3.84
CA ALA A 267 -21.45 -4.18 3.46
C ALA A 267 -20.91 -5.59 3.64
N ALA A 268 -19.58 -5.78 3.62
CA ALA A 268 -18.93 -7.08 3.59
C ALA A 268 -18.93 -7.78 4.95
N ASP A 269 -18.85 -9.12 4.91
CA ASP A 269 -18.68 -9.99 6.09
C ASP A 269 -17.21 -10.31 6.36
N LEU A 270 -16.38 -10.27 5.30
CA LEU A 270 -14.92 -10.40 5.40
C LEU A 270 -14.23 -9.78 4.17
N PHE A 271 -12.97 -9.46 4.34
CA PHE A 271 -12.09 -9.00 3.26
C PHE A 271 -11.11 -10.10 2.87
N ALA A 272 -10.92 -10.33 1.57
CA ALA A 272 -9.95 -11.29 1.09
C ALA A 272 -9.14 -10.76 -0.10
N SER A 273 -7.82 -10.76 0.01
CA SER A 273 -6.92 -10.54 -1.11
C SER A 273 -5.76 -11.53 -1.05
N PRO A 274 -5.95 -12.74 -1.61
CA PRO A 274 -4.97 -13.82 -1.57
C PRO A 274 -3.81 -13.52 -2.53
N CYS A 275 -3.06 -12.47 -2.23
CA CYS A 275 -1.91 -12.03 -3.00
C CYS A 275 -0.88 -13.15 -3.11
N ARG A 276 -0.20 -13.21 -4.26
CA ARG A 276 0.86 -14.20 -4.52
C ARG A 276 2.10 -13.55 -5.09
N THR A 277 3.23 -14.02 -4.64
CA THR A 277 4.53 -13.65 -5.20
C THR A 277 4.73 -14.36 -6.54
N ARG A 278 5.24 -13.64 -7.54
CA ARG A 278 5.44 -14.09 -8.90
C ARG A 278 6.89 -13.86 -9.36
N TRP A 279 7.25 -14.48 -10.48
CA TRP A 279 8.56 -14.32 -11.13
C TRP A 279 9.73 -14.53 -10.17
N GLY A 280 9.71 -15.66 -9.43
CA GLY A 280 10.83 -16.00 -8.56
C GLY A 280 11.08 -15.02 -7.39
N GLY A 281 10.09 -14.22 -7.00
CA GLY A 281 10.24 -13.27 -5.90
C GLY A 281 10.26 -11.80 -6.32
N PHE A 282 10.22 -11.50 -7.62
CA PHE A 282 10.36 -10.11 -8.09
C PHE A 282 9.07 -9.30 -8.07
N GLU A 283 7.91 -9.94 -8.21
CA GLU A 283 6.61 -9.27 -8.09
C GLU A 283 5.88 -9.78 -6.85
N PHE A 284 5.71 -8.93 -5.85
CA PHE A 284 5.04 -9.24 -4.60
C PHE A 284 4.20 -8.06 -4.09
N GLU A 285 3.43 -8.27 -3.04
CA GLU A 285 2.70 -7.21 -2.34
C GLU A 285 3.63 -6.55 -1.31
N GLY A 286 3.94 -5.25 -1.48
CA GLY A 286 4.85 -4.54 -0.58
C GLY A 286 4.32 -4.46 0.85
N PHE A 287 3.07 -4.06 1.01
CA PHE A 287 2.31 -4.04 2.27
C PHE A 287 0.84 -4.39 2.03
N GLY A 288 0.18 -3.69 1.09
CA GLY A 288 -1.25 -3.80 0.85
C GLY A 288 -2.07 -2.95 1.82
N ILE A 289 -2.09 -1.65 1.60
CA ILE A 289 -2.87 -0.66 2.39
C ILE A 289 -4.31 -1.13 2.60
N VAL A 290 -4.92 -1.74 1.59
CA VAL A 290 -6.30 -2.25 1.60
C VAL A 290 -6.59 -3.26 2.72
N PHE A 291 -5.59 -3.99 3.21
CA PHE A 291 -5.77 -4.89 4.36
C PHE A 291 -6.00 -4.10 5.66
N ALA A 292 -5.25 -3.02 5.85
CA ALA A 292 -5.42 -2.15 7.00
C ALA A 292 -6.74 -1.36 6.90
N GLU A 293 -7.14 -0.92 5.70
CA GLU A 293 -8.44 -0.28 5.45
C GLU A 293 -9.61 -1.21 5.78
N ALA A 294 -9.53 -2.46 5.34
CA ALA A 294 -10.53 -3.49 5.68
C ALA A 294 -10.58 -3.78 7.19
N ALA A 295 -9.43 -3.90 7.84
CA ALA A 295 -9.35 -4.08 9.28
C ALA A 295 -9.94 -2.86 10.03
N LEU A 296 -9.67 -1.63 9.59
CA LEU A 296 -10.27 -0.40 10.14
C LEU A 296 -11.81 -0.40 9.98
N ALA A 297 -12.33 -0.95 8.88
CA ALA A 297 -13.76 -1.16 8.68
C ALA A 297 -14.35 -2.29 9.56
N GLY A 298 -13.54 -2.95 10.39
CA GLY A 298 -13.97 -4.00 11.31
C GLY A 298 -14.14 -5.38 10.66
N LEU A 299 -13.50 -5.63 9.51
CA LEU A 299 -13.60 -6.90 8.81
C LEU A 299 -12.50 -7.88 9.23
N PRO A 300 -12.81 -9.18 9.39
CA PRO A 300 -11.79 -10.22 9.35
C PRO A 300 -11.05 -10.18 8.02
N VAL A 301 -9.74 -10.44 8.04
CA VAL A 301 -8.88 -10.29 6.86
C VAL A 301 -8.29 -11.62 6.43
N ILE A 302 -8.40 -11.96 5.14
CA ILE A 302 -7.63 -13.03 4.52
C ILE A 302 -6.56 -12.43 3.63
N ALA A 303 -5.30 -12.53 4.05
CA ALA A 303 -4.15 -12.09 3.27
C ALA A 303 -3.52 -13.26 2.49
N GLY A 304 -2.75 -12.94 1.45
CA GLY A 304 -1.98 -13.96 0.73
C GLY A 304 -0.52 -14.03 1.21
N TYR A 305 0.14 -15.17 1.01
CA TYR A 305 1.59 -15.30 1.22
C TYR A 305 2.38 -14.53 0.16
N SER A 306 2.46 -13.20 0.31
CA SER A 306 3.15 -12.34 -0.65
C SER A 306 3.72 -11.10 0.03
N GLY A 307 5.04 -11.01 0.09
CA GLY A 307 5.73 -9.83 0.61
C GLY A 307 5.31 -9.49 2.04
N GLY A 308 4.91 -8.24 2.24
CA GLY A 308 4.43 -7.73 3.53
C GLY A 308 2.95 -7.99 3.83
N ALA A 309 2.19 -8.59 2.91
CA ALA A 309 0.75 -8.83 3.13
C ALA A 309 0.45 -9.65 4.40
N PRO A 310 1.21 -10.71 4.76
CA PRO A 310 0.99 -11.44 6.01
C PRO A 310 1.11 -10.61 7.28
N GLU A 311 1.85 -9.50 7.25
CA GLU A 311 2.07 -8.62 8.42
C GLU A 311 0.79 -7.87 8.86
N SER A 312 -0.24 -7.85 8.00
CA SER A 312 -1.54 -7.24 8.28
C SER A 312 -2.47 -8.13 9.11
N VAL A 313 -2.10 -9.42 9.32
CA VAL A 313 -2.94 -10.42 9.97
C VAL A 313 -2.20 -11.04 11.15
N ILE A 314 -2.91 -11.24 12.26
CA ILE A 314 -2.52 -12.16 13.34
C ILE A 314 -3.37 -13.42 13.15
N GLU A 315 -2.71 -14.54 12.83
CA GLU A 315 -3.35 -15.81 12.47
C GLU A 315 -4.31 -16.27 13.57
N GLY A 316 -5.56 -16.53 13.19
CA GLY A 316 -6.63 -16.96 14.10
C GLY A 316 -7.19 -15.89 15.04
N GLU A 317 -6.60 -14.69 15.10
CA GLU A 317 -7.05 -13.59 15.96
C GLU A 317 -7.70 -12.43 15.20
N THR A 318 -7.14 -12.05 14.04
CA THR A 318 -7.67 -10.96 13.21
C THR A 318 -8.08 -11.44 11.81
N GLY A 319 -7.78 -12.69 11.51
CA GLY A 319 -8.02 -13.31 10.21
C GLY A 319 -7.09 -14.50 9.98
N THR A 320 -6.76 -14.77 8.72
CA THR A 320 -5.86 -15.88 8.34
C THR A 320 -5.04 -15.56 7.09
N VAL A 321 -3.98 -16.33 6.84
CA VAL A 321 -3.13 -16.18 5.66
C VAL A 321 -3.30 -17.40 4.75
N ALA A 322 -3.56 -17.19 3.46
CA ALA A 322 -3.81 -18.24 2.48
C ALA A 322 -2.77 -18.27 1.36
N ASP A 323 -2.50 -19.45 0.80
CA ASP A 323 -1.71 -19.55 -0.42
C ASP A 323 -2.56 -19.14 -1.64
N GLY A 324 -2.33 -17.93 -2.14
CA GLY A 324 -3.01 -17.36 -3.29
C GLY A 324 -2.69 -18.02 -4.64
N ARG A 325 -1.98 -19.15 -4.65
CA ARG A 325 -1.74 -20.01 -5.83
C ARG A 325 -2.71 -21.17 -5.92
N SER A 326 -3.45 -21.47 -4.85
CA SER A 326 -4.36 -22.60 -4.73
C SER A 326 -5.77 -22.16 -4.39
N ALA A 327 -6.71 -22.43 -5.29
CA ALA A 327 -8.12 -22.17 -5.05
C ALA A 327 -8.65 -22.96 -3.84
N GLN A 328 -8.17 -24.18 -3.63
CA GLN A 328 -8.54 -25.02 -2.49
C GLN A 328 -8.08 -24.41 -1.16
N ARG A 329 -6.85 -23.85 -1.11
CA ARG A 329 -6.33 -23.17 0.08
C ARG A 329 -7.10 -21.88 0.36
N VAL A 330 -7.42 -21.12 -0.69
CA VAL A 330 -8.25 -19.90 -0.56
C VAL A 330 -9.68 -20.27 -0.12
N ALA A 331 -10.28 -21.31 -0.70
CA ALA A 331 -11.60 -21.79 -0.27
C ALA A 331 -11.62 -22.25 1.19
N ALA A 332 -10.60 -22.99 1.62
CA ALA A 332 -10.46 -23.42 3.02
C ALA A 332 -10.35 -22.21 3.97
N ALA A 333 -9.58 -21.18 3.61
CA ALA A 333 -9.45 -19.95 4.39
C ALA A 333 -10.78 -19.16 4.46
N LEU A 334 -11.50 -19.05 3.33
CA LEU A 334 -12.83 -18.43 3.31
C LEU A 334 -13.80 -19.21 4.22
N ALA A 335 -13.88 -20.53 4.04
CA ALA A 335 -14.76 -21.38 4.83
C ALA A 335 -14.45 -21.36 6.33
N SER A 336 -13.17 -21.28 6.72
CA SER A 336 -12.77 -21.23 8.14
C SER A 336 -13.34 -19.99 8.87
N ILE A 337 -13.47 -18.87 8.17
CA ILE A 337 -14.07 -17.65 8.73
C ILE A 337 -15.60 -17.67 8.57
N LEU A 338 -16.12 -18.07 7.42
CA LEU A 338 -17.57 -18.05 7.13
C LEU A 338 -18.38 -19.02 8.01
N ARG A 339 -17.77 -20.15 8.42
CA ARG A 339 -18.38 -21.11 9.37
C ARG A 339 -18.50 -20.58 10.79
N LEU A 340 -17.74 -19.55 11.14
CA LEU A 340 -17.85 -18.93 12.45
C LEU A 340 -19.20 -18.21 12.60
N PRO A 341 -19.80 -18.26 13.80
CA PRO A 341 -20.97 -17.42 14.11
C PRO A 341 -20.68 -15.94 13.82
N PRO A 342 -21.69 -15.15 13.44
CA PRO A 342 -21.52 -13.72 13.14
C PRO A 342 -20.80 -12.93 14.26
N GLU A 343 -21.05 -13.28 15.52
CA GLU A 343 -20.40 -12.69 16.69
C GLU A 343 -18.87 -12.91 16.66
N ARG A 344 -18.45 -14.14 16.39
CA ARG A 344 -17.02 -14.48 16.32
C ARG A 344 -16.33 -13.81 15.14
N ARG A 345 -17.01 -13.66 14.00
CA ARG A 345 -16.49 -12.89 12.86
C ARG A 345 -16.28 -11.42 13.25
N ARG A 346 -17.25 -10.83 13.96
CA ARG A 346 -17.15 -9.46 14.47
C ARG A 346 -16.02 -9.30 15.50
N GLU A 347 -15.78 -10.26 16.37
CA GLU A 347 -14.66 -10.24 17.32
C GLU A 347 -13.31 -10.26 16.59
N LEU A 348 -13.13 -11.09 15.56
CA LEU A 348 -11.93 -11.09 14.71
C LEU A 348 -11.73 -9.71 14.05
N GLY A 349 -12.78 -9.14 13.50
CA GLY A 349 -12.75 -7.82 12.88
C GLY A 349 -12.44 -6.71 13.88
N ALA A 350 -13.01 -6.76 15.10
CA ALA A 350 -12.75 -5.78 16.16
C ALA A 350 -11.28 -5.81 16.60
N LYS A 351 -10.69 -7.00 16.79
CA LYS A 351 -9.25 -7.14 17.09
C LYS A 351 -8.39 -6.65 15.92
N GLY A 352 -8.80 -6.92 14.66
CA GLY A 352 -8.13 -6.40 13.48
C GLY A 352 -8.13 -4.88 13.44
N ARG A 353 -9.26 -4.25 13.77
CA ARG A 353 -9.39 -2.80 13.89
C ARG A 353 -8.49 -2.22 14.98
N GLU A 354 -8.46 -2.83 16.16
CA GLU A 354 -7.57 -2.41 17.26
C GLU A 354 -6.10 -2.42 16.80
N LEU A 355 -5.67 -3.50 16.17
CA LEU A 355 -4.33 -3.63 15.61
C LEU A 355 -4.03 -2.55 14.55
N ALA A 356 -4.99 -2.28 13.67
CA ALA A 356 -4.84 -1.27 12.62
C ALA A 356 -4.79 0.15 13.20
N LEU A 357 -5.62 0.47 14.18
CA LEU A 357 -5.59 1.75 14.91
C LEU A 357 -4.24 1.96 15.62
N ALA A 358 -3.72 0.93 16.29
CA ALA A 358 -2.42 1.02 16.97
C ALA A 358 -1.25 1.31 16.01
N ARG A 359 -1.37 0.91 14.73
CA ARG A 359 -0.26 0.93 13.76
C ARG A 359 -0.35 2.02 12.70
N HIS A 360 -1.56 2.53 12.39
CA HIS A 360 -1.81 3.31 11.19
C HIS A 360 -2.44 4.69 11.46
N THR A 361 -2.64 5.08 12.72
CA THR A 361 -3.13 6.44 12.98
C THR A 361 -2.10 7.49 12.53
N PRO A 362 -2.53 8.63 11.99
CA PRO A 362 -1.61 9.71 11.63
C PRO A 362 -0.72 10.15 12.81
N ALA A 363 -1.25 10.12 14.04
CA ALA A 363 -0.51 10.46 15.25
C ALA A 363 0.65 9.48 15.51
N THR A 364 0.36 8.16 15.54
CA THR A 364 1.36 7.11 15.79
C THR A 364 2.44 7.10 14.71
N VAL A 365 2.03 7.11 13.44
CA VAL A 365 2.96 7.07 12.31
C VAL A 365 3.77 8.36 12.24
N GLY A 366 3.14 9.52 12.47
CA GLY A 366 3.80 10.82 12.44
C GLY A 366 4.85 10.97 13.56
N ALA A 367 4.57 10.47 14.76
CA ALA A 367 5.56 10.46 15.85
C ALA A 367 6.78 9.60 15.46
N ARG A 368 6.55 8.39 14.96
CA ARG A 368 7.60 7.51 14.48
C ARG A 368 8.38 8.11 13.31
N TYR A 369 7.69 8.72 12.37
CA TYR A 369 8.32 9.34 11.21
C TYR A 369 9.27 10.48 11.61
N ARG A 370 8.83 11.40 12.48
CA ARG A 370 9.69 12.47 13.00
C ARG A 370 10.91 11.92 13.72
N GLU A 371 10.75 10.91 14.59
CA GLU A 371 11.86 10.24 15.27
C GLU A 371 12.90 9.73 14.25
N LEU A 372 12.44 9.00 13.22
CA LEU A 372 13.32 8.43 12.20
C LEU A 372 14.05 9.50 11.40
N LEU A 373 13.37 10.59 11.04
CA LEU A 373 14.00 11.71 10.33
C LEU A 373 15.05 12.43 11.19
N HIS A 374 14.79 12.66 12.49
CA HIS A 374 15.78 13.23 13.41
C HIS A 374 17.00 12.33 13.55
N ARG A 375 16.81 11.03 13.77
CA ARG A 375 17.92 10.05 13.82
C ARG A 375 18.74 10.05 12.51
N ALA A 376 18.08 10.13 11.35
CA ALA A 376 18.76 10.15 10.06
C ALA A 376 19.55 11.45 9.83
N ALA A 377 19.12 12.57 10.42
CA ALA A 377 19.82 13.85 10.39
C ALA A 377 20.94 13.98 11.45
N GLY A 378 21.15 12.94 12.29
CA GLY A 378 22.13 12.98 13.38
C GLY A 378 21.72 13.85 14.57
N ARG A 379 20.42 13.97 14.84
CA ARG A 379 19.83 14.81 15.92
C ARG A 379 19.03 13.99 16.90
#